data_02c495db7d2a81973ed3ea9dbcaddff7
#
_entry.id   02c495db7d2a81973ed3ea9dbcaddff7
#
_cell.length_a   1.000
_cell.length_b   1.000
_cell.length_c   1.000
_cell.angle_alpha   90.00
_cell.angle_beta   90.00
_cell.angle_gamma   90.00
#
_symmetry.space_group_name_H-M   'P 1'
#
loop_
_entity.id
_entity.type
_entity.pdbx_description
1 polymer ?
#
loop_
_entity_poly.entity_id
_entity_poly.type
_entity_poly.pdbx_seq_one_letter_code
_entity_poly.pdbx_strand_id
1 'polypeptide(L)'
;SSSFFRILSVFLASIVVSSALFYLLAQADNKYASPASQPIGGVLILTEEELATYPLRFLIQQWEFYPGKLFAPSDFASGTPSAYRQFVSIGQYGGFEAGNAARSPHGSATYRLTLNLPSPMRTYALELPEVYSACRLYVNGVQLLSLGNPDPEQYESKLQSRLVTFEGEGQVQLLLAVSDYASIYSGLIYPPSFGTVEAVEQMRNIRLVLRTTVLVLALAAVVLSFFLGFGAERQRQVLLMLLCFCAMSYTCVPLLRMLFALPLQPWAAVEVLCLHAALLLVLLLQAGVCGLGPRIRIALAIPCGAICLLAVVESACAQQLSLNALLACSLISGYYKYAVAACLLCIAALGVARNSISSPALLAGSTCYATALAWDRFYPAFEPVYGGWFPEIACAVMICILVLTLWEDFANAYRFRQSFAEEQRQTRQQLAIQKEHYRQLSGQVERAREASHDFRQHIRTLQGLAEAEDLAAVREYLDRLEARTDSLQVHVHTNHPVVDAILRFYESEAVRVGADFQIS
;
A
#
# COMPACT_ATOMS: atom_id res chain seq x y z
N SER A 1 21.47 -10.18 -23.61
CA SER A 1 21.83 -8.72 -23.65
C SER A 1 20.62 -7.80 -23.59
N SER A 2 19.52 -8.07 -24.29
CA SER A 2 18.33 -7.17 -24.29
C SER A 2 17.67 -7.05 -22.90
N SER A 3 17.57 -8.12 -22.13
CA SER A 3 17.04 -8.12 -20.77
C SER A 3 17.88 -7.25 -19.82
N PHE A 4 19.20 -7.37 -19.88
CA PHE A 4 20.11 -6.56 -19.07
C PHE A 4 19.95 -5.07 -19.33
N PHE A 5 19.93 -4.63 -20.60
CA PHE A 5 19.76 -3.23 -20.96
C PHE A 5 18.39 -2.70 -20.52
N ARG A 6 17.33 -3.50 -20.63
CA ARG A 6 15.99 -3.13 -20.15
C ARG A 6 15.98 -2.91 -18.63
N ILE A 7 16.57 -3.80 -17.85
CA ILE A 7 16.62 -3.69 -16.39
C ILE A 7 17.50 -2.51 -15.97
N LEU A 8 18.66 -2.34 -16.61
CA LEU A 8 19.54 -1.19 -16.37
C LEU A 8 18.83 0.13 -16.68
N SER A 9 18.08 0.22 -17.78
CA SER A 9 17.33 1.43 -18.13
C SER A 9 16.22 1.72 -17.09
N VAL A 10 15.52 0.71 -16.58
CA VAL A 10 14.52 0.89 -15.50
C VAL A 10 15.20 1.42 -14.23
N PHE A 11 16.35 0.87 -13.84
CA PHE A 11 17.09 1.32 -12.66
C PHE A 11 17.54 2.78 -12.78
N LEU A 12 18.20 3.14 -13.89
CA LEU A 12 18.66 4.51 -14.12
C LEU A 12 17.51 5.50 -14.28
N ALA A 13 16.47 5.13 -15.03
CA ALA A 13 15.27 5.95 -15.18
C ALA A 13 14.57 6.18 -13.83
N SER A 14 14.52 5.18 -12.95
CA SER A 14 13.93 5.32 -11.62
C SER A 14 14.68 6.35 -10.77
N ILE A 15 16.02 6.37 -10.82
CA ILE A 15 16.84 7.36 -10.11
C ILE A 15 16.55 8.77 -10.65
N VAL A 16 16.57 8.93 -11.97
CA VAL A 16 16.39 10.24 -12.62
C VAL A 16 14.98 10.78 -12.39
N VAL A 17 13.96 9.97 -12.63
CA VAL A 17 12.55 10.38 -12.48
C VAL A 17 12.22 10.68 -11.02
N SER A 18 12.63 9.84 -10.07
CA SER A 18 12.39 10.10 -8.65
C SER A 18 13.15 11.31 -8.15
N SER A 19 14.41 11.52 -8.60
CA SER A 19 15.16 12.73 -8.25
C SER A 19 14.51 13.99 -8.80
N ALA A 20 14.03 13.97 -10.04
CA ALA A 20 13.30 15.09 -10.63
C ALA A 20 12.00 15.37 -9.85
N LEU A 21 11.25 14.32 -9.49
CA LEU A 21 10.04 14.44 -8.69
C LEU A 21 10.34 15.11 -7.33
N PHE A 22 11.34 14.62 -6.58
CA PHE A 22 11.67 15.18 -5.26
C PHE A 22 12.21 16.59 -5.36
N TYR A 23 12.97 16.93 -6.42
CA TYR A 23 13.38 18.31 -6.68
C TYR A 23 12.16 19.23 -6.90
N LEU A 24 11.21 18.83 -7.74
CA LEU A 24 10.00 19.61 -7.99
C LEU A 24 9.16 19.78 -6.72
N LEU A 25 9.03 18.71 -5.91
CA LEU A 25 8.33 18.77 -4.62
C LEU A 25 9.04 19.72 -3.64
N ALA A 26 10.39 19.69 -3.58
CA ALA A 26 11.15 20.59 -2.74
C ALA A 26 10.97 22.07 -3.11
N GLN A 27 10.60 22.37 -4.36
CA GLN A 27 10.30 23.74 -4.81
C GLN A 27 8.81 24.11 -4.65
N ALA A 28 7.91 23.19 -4.95
CA ALA A 28 6.46 23.48 -5.05
C ALA A 28 5.69 23.20 -3.75
N ASP A 29 6.11 22.21 -2.96
CA ASP A 29 5.41 21.75 -1.74
C ASP A 29 6.29 21.92 -0.50
N ASN A 30 6.91 23.09 -0.34
CA ASN A 30 7.82 23.38 0.76
C ASN A 30 7.43 24.69 1.47
N LYS A 31 7.15 24.61 2.77
CA LYS A 31 6.81 25.79 3.59
C LYS A 31 7.89 26.87 3.54
N TYR A 32 9.17 26.45 3.52
CA TYR A 32 10.31 27.39 3.49
C TYR A 32 10.53 28.06 2.13
N ALA A 33 9.91 27.55 1.07
CA ALA A 33 9.96 28.15 -0.26
C ALA A 33 8.79 29.14 -0.53
N SER A 34 7.93 29.38 0.45
CA SER A 34 6.79 30.29 0.31
C SER A 34 7.28 31.73 0.03
N PRO A 35 6.75 32.39 -1.03
CA PRO A 35 7.10 33.76 -1.38
C PRO A 35 6.41 34.82 -0.49
N ALA A 36 5.52 34.41 0.42
CA ALA A 36 4.80 35.32 1.30
C ALA A 36 5.75 36.05 2.26
N SER A 37 5.43 37.32 2.58
CA SER A 37 6.22 38.12 3.50
C SER A 37 6.40 37.42 4.85
N GLN A 38 7.59 37.59 5.43
CA GLN A 38 7.98 37.02 6.72
C GLN A 38 8.06 38.08 7.80
N PRO A 39 7.90 37.72 9.08
CA PRO A 39 8.09 38.62 10.18
C PRO A 39 9.50 39.21 10.21
N ILE A 40 9.63 40.47 10.60
CA ILE A 40 10.90 41.18 10.83
C ILE A 40 10.86 41.77 12.22
N GLY A 41 11.89 41.48 13.06
CA GLY A 41 11.95 41.98 14.42
C GLY A 41 10.77 41.61 15.32
N GLY A 42 10.19 40.45 15.13
CA GLY A 42 9.00 39.98 15.86
C GLY A 42 7.67 40.58 15.40
N VAL A 43 7.65 41.27 14.25
CA VAL A 43 6.43 41.91 13.71
C VAL A 43 6.19 41.46 12.26
N LEU A 44 4.98 41.02 11.96
CA LEU A 44 4.51 40.77 10.60
C LEU A 44 3.49 41.85 10.23
N ILE A 45 3.73 42.57 9.15
CA ILE A 45 2.82 43.59 8.62
C ILE A 45 2.10 42.99 7.40
N LEU A 46 0.78 43.05 7.40
CA LEU A 46 -0.04 42.52 6.32
C LEU A 46 -0.91 43.63 5.74
N THR A 47 -0.89 43.71 4.41
CA THR A 47 -1.83 44.53 3.65
C THR A 47 -2.95 43.66 3.06
N GLU A 48 -4.05 44.29 2.63
CA GLU A 48 -5.14 43.60 1.94
C GLU A 48 -4.67 42.94 0.63
N GLU A 49 -3.85 43.63 -0.14
CA GLU A 49 -3.30 43.14 -1.39
C GLU A 49 -2.43 41.91 -1.17
N GLU A 50 -1.61 41.94 -0.13
CA GLU A 50 -0.76 40.82 0.22
C GLU A 50 -1.55 39.61 0.74
N LEU A 51 -2.60 39.84 1.50
CA LEU A 51 -3.50 38.78 1.97
C LEU A 51 -4.30 38.17 0.82
N ALA A 52 -4.70 38.98 -0.17
CA ALA A 52 -5.38 38.49 -1.37
C ALA A 52 -4.46 37.66 -2.28
N THR A 53 -3.18 38.07 -2.40
CA THR A 53 -2.19 37.38 -3.23
C THR A 53 -1.68 36.09 -2.55
N TYR A 54 -1.44 36.14 -1.24
CA TYR A 54 -0.94 35.04 -0.43
C TYR A 54 -1.87 34.79 0.77
N PRO A 55 -3.02 34.16 0.55
CA PRO A 55 -4.03 33.94 1.61
C PRO A 55 -3.57 32.90 2.66
N LEU A 56 -2.55 32.11 2.35
CA LEU A 56 -1.87 31.15 3.20
C LEU A 56 -0.40 31.51 3.32
N ARG A 57 0.11 31.53 4.53
CA ARG A 57 1.53 31.78 4.83
C ARG A 57 2.01 30.95 5.99
N PHE A 58 3.33 30.85 6.14
CA PHE A 58 3.98 30.12 7.22
C PHE A 58 4.82 31.09 8.04
N LEU A 59 4.60 31.10 9.35
CA LEU A 59 5.25 32.04 10.26
C LEU A 59 6.61 31.48 10.68
N ILE A 60 7.63 31.73 9.87
CA ILE A 60 8.94 31.08 9.97
C ILE A 60 9.93 31.97 10.72
N GLN A 61 10.10 33.22 10.26
CA GLN A 61 11.26 34.05 10.64
C GLN A 61 11.00 34.91 11.85
N GLN A 62 12.11 35.21 12.58
CA GLN A 62 12.21 36.29 13.54
C GLN A 62 11.14 36.37 14.64
N TRP A 63 10.73 35.21 15.18
CA TRP A 63 9.94 35.19 16.40
C TRP A 63 10.78 35.74 17.57
N GLU A 64 10.18 36.58 18.42
CA GLU A 64 10.77 36.90 19.70
C GLU A 64 10.78 35.64 20.57
N PHE A 65 11.93 35.29 21.11
CA PHE A 65 12.14 34.08 21.90
C PHE A 65 12.73 34.43 23.27
N TYR A 66 12.09 34.01 24.32
CA TYR A 66 12.47 34.21 25.71
C TYR A 66 12.85 32.87 26.34
N PRO A 67 14.13 32.45 26.30
CA PRO A 67 14.58 31.19 26.86
C PRO A 67 14.45 31.14 28.38
N GLY A 68 14.07 29.99 28.93
CA GLY A 68 13.95 29.74 30.37
C GLY A 68 12.80 30.47 31.06
N LYS A 69 11.87 31.07 30.30
CA LYS A 69 10.71 31.81 30.85
C LYS A 69 9.41 31.36 30.28
N LEU A 70 8.42 31.09 31.15
CA LEU A 70 7.02 30.90 30.79
C LEU A 70 6.27 32.19 31.12
N PHE A 71 6.13 33.05 30.14
CA PHE A 71 5.37 34.30 30.29
C PHE A 71 3.89 34.08 29.99
N ALA A 72 3.06 34.76 30.78
CA ALA A 72 1.66 34.96 30.56
C ALA A 72 1.38 36.32 29.88
N PRO A 73 0.22 36.56 29.28
CA PRO A 73 -0.14 37.84 28.70
C PRO A 73 -0.01 39.04 29.66
N SER A 74 -0.27 38.83 30.94
CA SER A 74 -0.11 39.83 32.00
C SER A 74 1.31 40.40 32.10
N ASP A 75 2.31 39.58 31.80
CA ASP A 75 3.73 39.97 31.88
C ASP A 75 4.10 41.00 30.80
N PHE A 76 3.31 41.10 29.76
CA PHE A 76 3.46 42.07 28.67
C PHE A 76 2.54 43.30 28.80
N ALA A 77 1.68 43.35 29.81
CA ALA A 77 0.70 44.44 30.00
C ALA A 77 1.39 45.82 30.24
N SER A 78 2.55 45.84 30.90
CA SER A 78 3.36 47.05 31.17
C SER A 78 4.45 47.32 30.13
N GLY A 79 4.47 46.55 29.03
CA GLY A 79 5.46 46.62 28.00
C GLY A 79 6.29 45.33 27.88
N THR A 80 7.36 45.36 27.11
CA THR A 80 8.22 44.18 26.94
C THR A 80 8.95 43.86 28.24
N PRO A 81 8.88 42.62 28.77
CA PRO A 81 9.58 42.24 29.98
C PRO A 81 11.10 42.48 29.88
N SER A 82 11.70 42.88 30.97
CA SER A 82 13.16 43.09 31.08
C SER A 82 13.90 41.73 31.25
N ALA A 83 13.68 40.80 30.28
CA ALA A 83 14.30 39.48 30.23
C ALA A 83 15.16 39.34 28.99
N TYR A 84 16.13 38.40 29.03
CA TYR A 84 16.90 38.08 27.84
C TYR A 84 15.98 37.63 26.70
N ARG A 85 16.16 38.25 25.55
CA ARG A 85 15.37 38.04 24.35
C ARG A 85 16.28 37.90 23.15
N GLN A 86 15.94 36.99 22.26
CA GLN A 86 16.55 36.86 20.94
C GLN A 86 15.48 36.63 19.86
N PHE A 87 15.87 36.76 18.60
CA PHE A 87 15.00 36.43 17.48
C PHE A 87 15.40 35.07 16.91
N VAL A 88 14.43 34.18 16.75
CA VAL A 88 14.66 32.83 16.22
C VAL A 88 13.84 32.59 14.97
N SER A 89 14.34 31.74 14.07
CA SER A 89 13.62 31.26 12.92
C SER A 89 13.24 29.81 13.17
N ILE A 90 11.94 29.51 12.99
CA ILE A 90 11.39 28.17 13.22
C ILE A 90 11.93 27.20 12.18
N GLY A 91 12.37 26.03 12.61
CA GLY A 91 12.90 24.96 11.74
C GLY A 91 14.40 25.06 11.43
N GLN A 92 15.05 26.17 11.63
CA GLN A 92 16.50 26.34 11.38
C GLN A 92 17.38 25.89 12.55
N TYR A 93 16.89 26.05 13.78
CA TYR A 93 17.59 25.70 14.99
C TYR A 93 16.67 24.91 15.89
N GLY A 94 17.07 23.72 16.29
CA GLY A 94 16.22 22.80 17.05
C GLY A 94 15.78 23.39 18.41
N GLY A 95 14.58 23.84 18.52
CA GLY A 95 13.90 24.16 19.76
C GLY A 95 14.65 25.04 20.76
N PHE A 96 14.76 24.60 22.01
CA PHE A 96 15.35 25.37 23.12
C PHE A 96 16.87 25.47 23.06
N GLU A 97 17.55 24.72 22.20
CA GLU A 97 18.99 24.80 21.99
C GLU A 97 19.44 26.21 21.56
N ALA A 98 18.57 26.94 20.85
CA ALA A 98 18.80 28.27 20.31
C ALA A 98 18.90 29.35 21.40
N GLY A 99 19.14 29.23 22.52
CA GLY A 99 19.30 30.26 23.59
C GLY A 99 19.88 29.69 24.86
N ASN A 100 20.27 28.42 24.81
CA ASN A 100 20.78 27.71 25.96
C ASN A 100 22.29 27.43 25.80
N ALA A 101 23.13 28.02 26.69
CA ALA A 101 24.57 27.79 26.70
C ALA A 101 24.94 26.30 26.87
N ALA A 102 24.09 25.53 27.56
CA ALA A 102 24.25 24.09 27.73
C ALA A 102 23.76 23.29 26.51
N ARG A 103 23.18 23.94 25.49
CA ARG A 103 22.55 23.31 24.34
C ARG A 103 21.57 22.17 24.71
N SER A 104 20.87 22.33 25.83
CA SER A 104 19.87 21.38 26.29
C SER A 104 18.57 21.55 25.52
N PRO A 105 17.97 20.47 24.99
CA PRO A 105 16.63 20.51 24.42
C PRO A 105 15.56 20.65 25.51
N HIS A 106 15.90 20.48 26.78
CA HIS A 106 14.95 20.52 27.89
C HIS A 106 14.90 21.91 28.52
N GLY A 107 13.72 22.31 28.95
CA GLY A 107 13.47 23.57 29.62
C GLY A 107 12.12 24.16 29.26
N SER A 108 12.01 25.47 29.39
CA SER A 108 10.81 26.23 29.02
C SER A 108 11.22 27.49 28.23
N ALA A 109 10.30 27.98 27.41
CA ALA A 109 10.48 29.19 26.66
C ALA A 109 9.12 29.82 26.28
N THR A 110 9.17 31.10 25.91
CA THR A 110 8.04 31.82 25.36
C THR A 110 8.39 32.39 23.99
N TYR A 111 7.57 32.07 23.00
CA TYR A 111 7.63 32.65 21.65
C TYR A 111 6.56 33.74 21.55
N ARG A 112 6.91 34.88 20.98
CA ARG A 112 6.00 36.00 20.75
C ARG A 112 6.12 36.48 19.31
N LEU A 113 4.99 36.80 18.71
CA LEU A 113 4.91 37.42 17.40
C LEU A 113 3.76 38.43 17.38
N THR A 114 3.99 39.59 16.81
CA THR A 114 3.00 40.62 16.62
C THR A 114 2.57 40.63 15.15
N LEU A 115 1.26 40.56 14.91
CA LEU A 115 0.67 40.65 13.58
C LEU A 115 0.02 42.03 13.45
N ASN A 116 0.36 42.82 12.44
CA ASN A 116 -0.37 44.01 12.05
C ASN A 116 -1.30 43.67 10.90
N LEU A 117 -2.58 43.51 11.19
CA LEU A 117 -3.61 43.03 10.30
C LEU A 117 -4.35 44.22 9.63
N PRO A 118 -4.81 44.06 8.37
CA PRO A 118 -5.59 45.11 7.70
C PRO A 118 -6.98 45.27 8.31
N SER A 119 -7.53 46.48 8.18
CA SER A 119 -8.95 46.76 8.47
C SER A 119 -9.81 46.46 7.23
N PRO A 120 -11.12 46.12 7.40
CA PRO A 120 -11.84 45.95 8.65
C PRO A 120 -11.55 44.62 9.35
N MET A 121 -12.06 44.50 10.60
CA MET A 121 -12.00 43.27 11.38
C MET A 121 -12.47 42.06 10.60
N ARG A 122 -11.64 40.99 10.61
CA ARG A 122 -11.90 39.72 9.92
C ARG A 122 -11.50 38.53 10.78
N THR A 123 -12.10 37.38 10.44
CA THR A 123 -11.69 36.11 11.02
C THR A 123 -10.48 35.55 10.31
N TYR A 124 -9.44 35.25 11.08
CA TYR A 124 -8.23 34.60 10.64
C TYR A 124 -8.11 33.20 11.23
N ALA A 125 -7.37 32.35 10.56
CA ALA A 125 -7.07 31.01 11.04
C ALA A 125 -5.54 30.87 11.28
N LEU A 126 -5.22 30.19 12.38
CA LEU A 126 -3.87 29.77 12.73
C LEU A 126 -3.88 28.25 12.96
N GLU A 127 -3.15 27.49 12.17
CA GLU A 127 -2.89 26.10 12.47
C GLU A 127 -1.59 25.99 13.22
N LEU A 128 -1.68 25.59 14.51
CA LEU A 128 -0.52 25.19 15.27
C LEU A 128 -0.17 23.75 14.87
N PRO A 129 1.04 23.51 14.31
CA PRO A 129 1.47 22.16 13.94
C PRO A 129 1.68 21.29 15.19
N GLU A 130 2.08 20.04 14.99
CA GLU A 130 2.43 19.17 16.10
C GLU A 130 3.63 19.75 16.88
N VAL A 131 3.35 20.20 18.10
CA VAL A 131 4.37 20.64 19.07
C VAL A 131 4.63 19.47 20.01
N TYR A 132 5.84 18.93 20.02
CA TYR A 132 6.19 17.77 20.85
C TYR A 132 6.24 18.10 22.34
N SER A 133 6.20 19.38 22.65
CA SER A 133 6.26 19.96 23.98
C SER A 133 4.88 20.33 24.51
N ALA A 134 4.72 20.45 25.82
CA ALA A 134 3.51 21.04 26.37
C ALA A 134 3.44 22.54 26.04
N CYS A 135 2.29 23.06 25.62
CA CYS A 135 2.17 24.45 25.20
C CYS A 135 0.84 25.11 25.55
N ARG A 136 0.87 26.45 25.70
CA ARG A 136 -0.31 27.32 25.80
C ARG A 136 -0.19 28.43 24.76
N LEU A 137 -1.21 28.57 23.92
CA LEU A 137 -1.30 29.62 22.91
C LEU A 137 -2.30 30.69 23.37
N TYR A 138 -1.84 31.92 23.37
CA TYR A 138 -2.66 33.10 23.65
C TYR A 138 -2.67 34.01 22.41
N VAL A 139 -3.85 34.59 22.13
CA VAL A 139 -4.05 35.60 21.09
C VAL A 139 -4.71 36.81 21.76
N ASN A 140 -4.06 37.98 21.69
CA ASN A 140 -4.51 39.20 22.37
C ASN A 140 -4.84 39.00 23.86
N GLY A 141 -4.05 38.19 24.55
CA GLY A 141 -4.27 37.90 25.96
C GLY A 141 -5.27 36.81 26.29
N VAL A 142 -6.05 36.36 25.32
CA VAL A 142 -7.02 35.27 25.48
C VAL A 142 -6.35 33.93 25.18
N GLN A 143 -6.46 32.96 26.09
CA GLN A 143 -5.98 31.61 25.86
C GLN A 143 -6.89 30.86 24.88
N LEU A 144 -6.42 30.56 23.68
CA LEU A 144 -7.18 29.83 22.68
C LEU A 144 -6.89 28.33 22.71
N LEU A 145 -5.70 27.92 23.16
CA LEU A 145 -5.29 26.53 23.15
C LEU A 145 -4.39 26.21 24.34
N SER A 146 -4.59 25.02 24.93
CA SER A 146 -3.67 24.38 25.87
C SER A 146 -3.51 22.91 25.51
N LEU A 147 -2.29 22.49 25.25
CA LEU A 147 -1.94 21.10 24.95
C LEU A 147 -0.95 20.60 26.01
N GLY A 148 -1.41 19.64 26.81
CA GLY A 148 -0.65 19.18 27.95
C GLY A 148 -0.56 20.18 29.10
N ASN A 149 0.37 19.98 30.01
CA ASN A 149 0.68 20.89 31.09
C ASN A 149 2.15 21.33 31.03
N PRO A 150 2.44 22.60 30.74
CA PRO A 150 3.83 23.09 30.66
C PRO A 150 4.48 23.36 32.01
N ASP A 151 3.76 23.18 33.13
CA ASP A 151 4.32 23.39 34.47
C ASP A 151 5.38 22.31 34.78
N PRO A 152 6.61 22.69 35.21
CA PRO A 152 7.68 21.74 35.48
C PRO A 152 7.35 20.66 36.50
N GLU A 153 6.52 20.95 37.51
CA GLU A 153 6.15 20.00 38.56
C GLU A 153 5.08 18.96 38.12
N GLN A 154 4.30 19.31 37.09
CA GLN A 154 3.21 18.47 36.58
C GLN A 154 3.27 18.36 35.06
N TYR A 155 4.47 18.29 34.52
CA TYR A 155 4.69 18.24 33.08
C TYR A 155 4.01 17.07 32.41
N GLU A 156 3.16 17.36 31.44
CA GLU A 156 2.52 16.39 30.55
C GLU A 156 2.50 16.94 29.13
N SER A 157 3.08 16.23 28.16
CA SER A 157 2.99 16.62 26.75
C SER A 157 1.87 15.90 26.03
N LYS A 158 1.07 16.66 25.27
CA LYS A 158 0.03 16.14 24.37
C LYS A 158 0.21 16.72 22.98
N LEU A 159 0.19 15.84 21.98
CA LEU A 159 0.38 16.21 20.59
C LEU A 159 -0.97 16.31 19.87
N GLN A 160 -1.17 17.45 19.23
CA GLN A 160 -2.30 17.67 18.34
C GLN A 160 -1.92 18.74 17.30
N SER A 161 -2.27 18.54 16.02
CA SER A 161 -2.31 19.62 15.05
C SER A 161 -3.64 20.33 15.19
N ARG A 162 -3.64 21.57 15.67
CA ARG A 162 -4.87 22.29 16.02
C ARG A 162 -5.04 23.55 15.20
N LEU A 163 -6.21 23.64 14.58
CA LEU A 163 -6.68 24.86 13.95
C LEU A 163 -7.41 25.69 15.01
N VAL A 164 -7.00 26.96 15.16
CA VAL A 164 -7.71 27.97 15.97
C VAL A 164 -8.09 29.14 15.07
N THR A 165 -9.27 29.70 15.31
CA THR A 165 -9.75 30.88 14.59
C THR A 165 -9.89 32.03 15.59
N PHE A 166 -9.62 33.24 15.14
CA PHE A 166 -9.77 34.46 15.95
C PHE A 166 -10.12 35.64 15.05
N GLU A 167 -10.81 36.60 15.63
CA GLU A 167 -11.09 37.88 14.99
C GLU A 167 -9.93 38.84 15.26
N GLY A 168 -9.53 39.60 14.23
CA GLY A 168 -8.42 40.51 14.35
C GLY A 168 -8.48 41.68 13.38
N GLU A 169 -7.98 42.80 13.84
CA GLU A 169 -7.75 44.01 13.08
C GLU A 169 -6.64 44.82 13.77
N GLY A 170 -5.83 45.53 13.03
CA GLY A 170 -4.71 46.28 13.61
C GLY A 170 -3.68 45.35 14.25
N GLN A 171 -3.26 45.66 15.46
CA GLN A 171 -2.20 44.93 16.15
C GLN A 171 -2.74 43.74 16.93
N VAL A 172 -2.35 42.53 16.55
CA VAL A 172 -2.71 41.26 17.21
C VAL A 172 -1.45 40.59 17.73
N GLN A 173 -1.44 40.20 18.99
CA GLN A 173 -0.28 39.56 19.64
C GLN A 173 -0.51 38.04 19.74
N LEU A 174 0.40 37.25 19.18
CA LEU A 174 0.52 35.83 19.41
C LEU A 174 1.56 35.56 20.49
N LEU A 175 1.21 34.78 21.50
CA LEU A 175 2.11 34.36 22.57
C LEU A 175 1.97 32.85 22.75
N LEU A 176 3.11 32.13 22.61
CA LEU A 176 3.16 30.67 22.77
C LEU A 176 4.15 30.34 23.88
N ALA A 177 3.64 29.93 25.04
CA ALA A 177 4.42 29.45 26.17
C ALA A 177 4.61 27.94 26.06
N VAL A 178 5.84 27.44 26.12
CA VAL A 178 6.19 26.04 25.81
C VAL A 178 7.18 25.51 26.85
N SER A 179 6.99 24.25 27.25
CA SER A 179 7.95 23.51 28.09
C SER A 179 8.19 22.12 27.55
N ASP A 180 9.41 21.63 27.66
CA ASP A 180 9.79 20.28 27.33
C ASP A 180 10.81 19.70 28.30
N TYR A 181 10.53 18.49 28.78
CA TYR A 181 11.41 17.71 29.66
C TYR A 181 11.50 16.24 29.24
N ALA A 182 10.94 15.90 28.03
CA ALA A 182 10.79 14.51 27.59
C ALA A 182 11.31 14.25 26.18
N SER A 183 11.36 15.26 25.31
CA SER A 183 11.72 15.10 23.91
C SER A 183 13.01 15.82 23.56
N ILE A 184 13.74 15.31 22.57
CA ILE A 184 14.82 16.04 21.91
C ILE A 184 14.30 17.08 20.90
N TYR A 185 13.04 16.93 20.46
CA TYR A 185 12.35 17.86 19.57
C TYR A 185 11.52 18.87 20.38
N SER A 186 12.22 19.79 21.06
CA SER A 186 11.60 20.74 21.97
C SER A 186 11.20 22.05 21.30
N GLY A 187 10.19 22.69 21.86
CA GLY A 187 9.70 23.98 21.39
C GLY A 187 8.91 23.93 20.09
N LEU A 188 8.89 25.06 19.39
CA LEU A 188 8.21 25.23 18.12
C LEU A 188 9.16 24.88 16.98
N ILE A 189 9.13 23.62 16.53
CA ILE A 189 10.05 23.10 15.50
C ILE A 189 9.47 23.32 14.11
N TYR A 190 8.16 23.21 13.95
CA TYR A 190 7.46 23.39 12.69
C TYR A 190 6.76 24.73 12.63
N PRO A 191 6.89 25.50 11.51
CA PRO A 191 6.27 26.81 11.42
C PRO A 191 4.74 26.71 11.38
N PRO A 192 4.04 27.51 12.20
CA PRO A 192 2.59 27.62 12.14
C PRO A 192 2.12 28.15 10.79
N SER A 193 0.98 27.63 10.33
CA SER A 193 0.29 28.13 9.14
C SER A 193 -0.73 29.20 9.54
N PHE A 194 -0.72 30.33 8.86
CA PHE A 194 -1.59 31.47 9.15
C PHE A 194 -2.18 32.03 7.87
N GLY A 195 -3.42 32.53 7.93
CA GLY A 195 -4.07 33.18 6.80
C GLY A 195 -5.58 33.28 6.92
N THR A 196 -6.25 33.34 5.78
CA THR A 196 -7.72 33.27 5.74
C THR A 196 -8.20 31.89 6.17
N VAL A 197 -9.41 31.83 6.76
CA VAL A 197 -9.99 30.57 7.24
C VAL A 197 -10.05 29.56 6.11
N GLU A 198 -10.55 29.99 4.95
CA GLU A 198 -10.72 29.14 3.77
C GLU A 198 -9.40 28.53 3.28
N ALA A 199 -8.32 29.32 3.23
CA ALA A 199 -7.03 28.87 2.74
C ALA A 199 -6.35 27.86 3.69
N VAL A 200 -6.43 28.11 5.01
CA VAL A 200 -5.85 27.19 6.00
C VAL A 200 -6.67 25.91 6.09
N GLU A 201 -8.01 25.98 6.04
CA GLU A 201 -8.88 24.80 6.00
C GLU A 201 -8.68 23.99 4.72
N GLN A 202 -8.57 24.65 3.57
CA GLN A 202 -8.30 23.98 2.30
C GLN A 202 -6.98 23.20 2.35
N MET A 203 -5.90 23.81 2.86
CA MET A 203 -4.61 23.13 3.05
C MET A 203 -4.79 21.90 3.94
N ARG A 204 -5.48 22.01 5.06
CA ARG A 204 -5.73 20.91 6.00
C ARG A 204 -6.55 19.79 5.35
N ASN A 205 -7.59 20.14 4.58
CA ASN A 205 -8.44 19.19 3.88
C ASN A 205 -7.65 18.42 2.80
N ILE A 206 -6.78 19.08 2.05
CA ILE A 206 -5.91 18.41 1.07
C ILE A 206 -4.99 17.40 1.77
N ARG A 207 -4.35 17.77 2.88
CA ARG A 207 -3.53 16.82 3.67
C ARG A 207 -4.35 15.62 4.15
N LEU A 208 -5.56 15.85 4.63
CA LEU A 208 -6.47 14.79 5.08
C LEU A 208 -6.79 13.82 3.94
N VAL A 209 -7.15 14.34 2.76
CA VAL A 209 -7.47 13.52 1.58
C VAL A 209 -6.25 12.71 1.14
N LEU A 210 -5.07 13.32 1.04
CA LEU A 210 -3.86 12.61 0.63
C LEU A 210 -3.49 11.47 1.59
N ARG A 211 -3.48 11.74 2.90
CA ARG A 211 -3.19 10.71 3.92
C ARG A 211 -4.23 9.60 3.93
N THR A 212 -5.51 9.93 3.81
CA THR A 212 -6.59 8.92 3.75
C THR A 212 -6.47 8.06 2.49
N THR A 213 -6.08 8.65 1.36
CA THR A 213 -5.84 7.91 0.11
C THR A 213 -4.72 6.88 0.27
N VAL A 214 -3.60 7.25 0.88
CA VAL A 214 -2.50 6.30 1.16
C VAL A 214 -2.96 5.17 2.09
N LEU A 215 -3.74 5.50 3.12
CA LEU A 215 -4.30 4.51 4.05
C LEU A 215 -5.22 3.51 3.32
N VAL A 216 -6.12 3.99 2.46
CA VAL A 216 -7.05 3.15 1.68
C VAL A 216 -6.29 2.27 0.69
N LEU A 217 -5.27 2.80 0.00
CA LEU A 217 -4.43 2.03 -0.91
C LEU A 217 -3.66 0.92 -0.17
N ALA A 218 -3.09 1.23 0.99
CA ALA A 218 -2.40 0.24 1.81
C ALA A 218 -3.35 -0.85 2.31
N LEU A 219 -4.57 -0.50 2.72
CA LEU A 219 -5.61 -1.46 3.09
C LEU A 219 -6.01 -2.33 1.89
N ALA A 220 -6.19 -1.75 0.71
CA ALA A 220 -6.48 -2.50 -0.51
C ALA A 220 -5.37 -3.51 -0.83
N ALA A 221 -4.09 -3.14 -0.66
CA ALA A 221 -2.96 -4.05 -0.84
C ALA A 221 -3.00 -5.24 0.13
N VAL A 222 -3.33 -5.00 1.41
CA VAL A 222 -3.48 -6.06 2.41
C VAL A 222 -4.62 -7.01 2.03
N VAL A 223 -5.78 -6.48 1.65
CA VAL A 223 -6.95 -7.26 1.25
C VAL A 223 -6.64 -8.10 0.01
N LEU A 224 -6.04 -7.51 -1.04
CA LEU A 224 -5.64 -8.25 -2.24
C LEU A 224 -4.63 -9.37 -1.91
N SER A 225 -3.64 -9.09 -1.06
CA SER A 225 -2.67 -10.09 -0.61
C SER A 225 -3.34 -11.27 0.10
N PHE A 226 -4.36 -11.00 0.90
CA PHE A 226 -5.13 -12.04 1.59
C PHE A 226 -5.92 -12.92 0.62
N PHE A 227 -6.58 -12.34 -0.40
CA PHE A 227 -7.34 -13.09 -1.41
C PHE A 227 -6.46 -13.91 -2.35
N LEU A 228 -5.22 -13.50 -2.62
CA LEU A 228 -4.25 -14.28 -3.40
C LEU A 228 -3.83 -15.57 -2.69
N GLY A 229 -3.96 -15.61 -1.37
CA GLY A 229 -3.53 -16.72 -0.54
C GLY A 229 -1.99 -16.83 -0.49
N PHE A 230 -1.51 -17.71 0.38
CA PHE A 230 -0.06 -17.94 0.53
C PHE A 230 0.41 -19.03 -0.45
N GLY A 231 0.72 -18.60 -1.69
CA GLY A 231 1.26 -19.46 -2.73
C GLY A 231 2.77 -19.71 -2.62
N ALA A 232 3.41 -20.04 -3.75
CA ALA A 232 4.85 -20.34 -3.84
C ALA A 232 5.78 -19.22 -3.32
N GLU A 233 5.33 -17.96 -3.34
CA GLU A 233 6.08 -16.79 -2.88
C GLU A 233 5.62 -16.26 -1.50
N ARG A 234 5.21 -17.15 -0.61
CA ARG A 234 4.69 -16.81 0.72
C ARG A 234 5.54 -15.77 1.48
N GLN A 235 6.87 -15.89 1.43
CA GLN A 235 7.77 -14.98 2.12
C GLN A 235 7.65 -13.54 1.59
N ARG A 236 7.58 -13.36 0.26
CA ARG A 236 7.39 -12.03 -0.36
C ARG A 236 6.06 -11.42 0.07
N GLN A 237 4.98 -12.20 0.01
CA GLN A 237 3.64 -11.72 0.38
C GLN A 237 3.58 -11.28 1.85
N VAL A 238 4.17 -12.04 2.78
CA VAL A 238 4.24 -11.65 4.20
C VAL A 238 4.99 -10.33 4.39
N LEU A 239 6.15 -10.16 3.72
CA LEU A 239 6.92 -8.91 3.81
C LEU A 239 6.10 -7.71 3.28
N LEU A 240 5.35 -7.90 2.20
CA LEU A 240 4.48 -6.87 1.61
C LEU A 240 3.33 -6.50 2.55
N MET A 241 2.66 -7.50 3.15
CA MET A 241 1.59 -7.26 4.12
C MET A 241 2.10 -6.50 5.35
N LEU A 242 3.27 -6.89 5.88
CA LEU A 242 3.90 -6.20 7.01
C LEU A 242 4.28 -4.75 6.64
N LEU A 243 4.83 -4.52 5.43
CA LEU A 243 5.14 -3.18 4.95
C LEU A 243 3.89 -2.30 4.86
N CYS A 244 2.81 -2.81 4.29
CA CYS A 244 1.54 -2.10 4.22
C CYS A 244 0.97 -1.82 5.61
N PHE A 245 1.07 -2.78 6.54
CA PHE A 245 0.65 -2.58 7.93
C PHE A 245 1.46 -1.48 8.63
N CYS A 246 2.79 -1.47 8.47
CA CYS A 246 3.65 -0.41 9.00
C CYS A 246 3.28 0.96 8.40
N ALA A 247 3.07 1.02 7.10
CA ALA A 247 2.66 2.25 6.41
C ALA A 247 1.30 2.76 6.89
N MET A 248 0.32 1.86 7.06
CA MET A 248 -1.00 2.20 7.61
C MET A 248 -0.88 2.75 9.03
N SER A 249 -0.14 2.08 9.91
CA SER A 249 0.05 2.51 11.29
C SER A 249 0.77 3.84 11.37
N TYR A 250 1.82 4.03 10.59
CA TYR A 250 2.57 5.29 10.50
C TYR A 250 1.70 6.46 10.01
N THR A 251 0.88 6.24 8.97
CA THR A 251 -0.02 7.26 8.42
C THR A 251 -1.21 7.55 9.34
N CYS A 252 -1.66 6.55 10.10
CA CYS A 252 -2.81 6.68 11.01
C CYS A 252 -2.52 7.61 12.19
N VAL A 253 -1.30 7.59 12.76
CA VAL A 253 -0.96 8.40 13.95
C VAL A 253 -1.10 9.91 13.70
N PRO A 254 -0.55 10.51 12.62
CA PRO A 254 -0.78 11.92 12.31
C PRO A 254 -2.26 12.26 12.03
N LEU A 255 -3.03 11.33 11.44
CA LEU A 255 -4.47 11.52 11.25
C LEU A 255 -5.21 11.58 12.58
N LEU A 256 -4.86 10.70 13.53
CA LEU A 256 -5.42 10.73 14.87
C LEU A 256 -5.08 12.03 15.62
N ARG A 257 -3.84 12.55 15.44
CA ARG A 257 -3.42 13.84 16.03
C ARG A 257 -4.13 15.05 15.41
N MET A 258 -4.68 14.94 14.21
CA MET A 258 -5.55 15.99 13.65
C MET A 258 -6.91 16.05 14.37
N LEU A 259 -7.36 14.93 14.95
CA LEU A 259 -8.67 14.79 15.59
C LEU A 259 -8.59 14.88 17.12
N PHE A 260 -7.56 14.26 17.71
CA PHE A 260 -7.45 14.07 19.16
C PHE A 260 -6.10 14.54 19.68
N ALA A 261 -6.08 15.09 20.89
CA ALA A 261 -4.88 15.37 21.63
C ALA A 261 -4.35 14.05 22.24
N LEU A 262 -3.31 13.47 21.60
CA LEU A 262 -2.72 12.21 22.05
C LEU A 262 -1.53 12.45 22.96
N PRO A 263 -1.34 11.64 24.03
CA PRO A 263 -0.10 11.70 24.81
C PRO A 263 1.10 11.36 23.93
N LEU A 264 2.27 11.90 24.26
CA LEU A 264 3.49 11.60 23.50
C LEU A 264 3.75 10.09 23.45
N GLN A 265 3.68 9.43 24.59
CA GLN A 265 3.83 7.99 24.69
C GLN A 265 2.46 7.31 24.90
N PRO A 266 2.20 6.15 24.27
CA PRO A 266 3.13 5.30 23.49
C PRO A 266 3.18 5.63 21.98
N TRP A 267 2.48 6.65 21.50
CA TRP A 267 2.28 6.89 20.07
C TRP A 267 3.59 7.23 19.33
N ALA A 268 4.50 7.95 19.96
CA ALA A 268 5.83 8.23 19.39
C ALA A 268 6.64 6.94 19.18
N ALA A 269 6.58 6.00 20.13
CA ALA A 269 7.24 4.70 19.99
C ALA A 269 6.66 3.86 18.85
N VAL A 270 5.33 3.90 18.64
CA VAL A 270 4.67 3.23 17.50
C VAL A 270 5.11 3.84 16.17
N GLU A 271 5.18 5.16 16.07
CA GLU A 271 5.63 5.86 14.87
C GLU A 271 7.08 5.50 14.51
N VAL A 272 7.97 5.56 15.50
CA VAL A 272 9.37 5.21 15.35
C VAL A 272 9.54 3.74 14.96
N LEU A 273 8.80 2.83 15.60
CA LEU A 273 8.79 1.40 15.24
C LEU A 273 8.37 1.21 13.79
N CYS A 274 7.25 1.80 13.38
CA CYS A 274 6.72 1.63 12.03
C CYS A 274 7.67 2.17 10.96
N LEU A 275 8.31 3.31 11.21
CA LEU A 275 9.30 3.89 10.29
C LEU A 275 10.52 2.97 10.12
N HIS A 276 11.14 2.54 11.23
CA HIS A 276 12.34 1.71 11.20
C HIS A 276 12.04 0.30 10.67
N ALA A 277 10.88 -0.26 11.01
CA ALA A 277 10.42 -1.54 10.46
C ALA A 277 10.16 -1.43 8.95
N ALA A 278 9.56 -0.34 8.45
CA ALA A 278 9.36 -0.13 7.02
C ALA A 278 10.71 -0.09 6.27
N LEU A 279 11.73 0.59 6.80
CA LEU A 279 13.08 0.60 6.22
C LEU A 279 13.67 -0.81 6.11
N LEU A 280 13.58 -1.60 7.18
CA LEU A 280 14.01 -3.00 7.21
C LEU A 280 13.24 -3.84 6.18
N LEU A 281 11.92 -3.70 6.12
CA LEU A 281 11.07 -4.48 5.23
C LEU A 281 11.33 -4.17 3.75
N VAL A 282 11.53 -2.90 3.40
CA VAL A 282 11.91 -2.48 2.04
C VAL A 282 13.27 -3.07 1.66
N LEU A 283 14.25 -3.07 2.59
CA LEU A 283 15.57 -3.65 2.35
C LEU A 283 15.50 -5.17 2.12
N LEU A 284 14.73 -5.90 2.92
CA LEU A 284 14.52 -7.34 2.76
C LEU A 284 13.75 -7.69 1.48
N LEU A 285 12.78 -6.87 1.12
CA LEU A 285 12.03 -7.01 -0.13
C LEU A 285 12.97 -6.83 -1.33
N GLN A 286 13.77 -5.78 -1.34
CA GLN A 286 14.76 -5.52 -2.38
C GLN A 286 15.78 -6.66 -2.50
N ALA A 287 16.29 -7.16 -1.38
CA ALA A 287 17.19 -8.31 -1.34
C ALA A 287 16.53 -9.56 -1.94
N GLY A 288 15.21 -9.73 -1.74
CA GLY A 288 14.41 -10.79 -2.37
C GLY A 288 14.28 -10.62 -3.88
N VAL A 289 13.92 -9.43 -4.33
CA VAL A 289 13.77 -9.07 -5.75
C VAL A 289 15.08 -9.26 -6.52
N CYS A 290 16.23 -8.94 -5.90
CA CYS A 290 17.56 -9.10 -6.48
C CYS A 290 18.14 -10.53 -6.34
N GLY A 291 17.37 -11.49 -5.84
CA GLY A 291 17.79 -12.90 -5.74
C GLY A 291 18.89 -13.17 -4.72
N LEU A 292 19.04 -12.34 -3.69
CA LEU A 292 20.04 -12.56 -2.64
C LEU A 292 19.66 -13.76 -1.76
N GLY A 293 20.65 -14.59 -1.43
CA GLY A 293 20.48 -15.78 -0.62
C GLY A 293 20.03 -15.48 0.83
N PRO A 294 19.46 -16.50 1.54
CA PRO A 294 18.92 -16.31 2.88
C PRO A 294 19.96 -15.86 3.91
N ARG A 295 21.20 -16.30 3.79
CA ARG A 295 22.30 -15.87 4.68
C ARG A 295 22.54 -14.37 4.64
N ILE A 296 22.53 -13.78 3.43
CA ILE A 296 22.73 -12.33 3.23
C ILE A 296 21.53 -11.57 3.79
N ARG A 297 20.30 -12.07 3.56
CA ARG A 297 19.08 -11.44 4.12
C ARG A 297 19.08 -11.44 5.64
N ILE A 298 19.53 -12.53 6.29
CA ILE A 298 19.68 -12.59 7.74
C ILE A 298 20.77 -11.63 8.23
N ALA A 299 21.92 -11.56 7.52
CA ALA A 299 23.01 -10.64 7.86
C ALA A 299 22.58 -9.16 7.76
N LEU A 300 21.64 -8.82 6.87
CA LEU A 300 21.03 -7.49 6.79
C LEU A 300 19.97 -7.27 7.87
N ALA A 301 19.16 -8.28 8.17
CA ALA A 301 18.04 -8.18 9.10
C ALA A 301 18.48 -7.96 10.55
N ILE A 302 19.55 -8.63 11.00
CA ILE A 302 20.00 -8.56 12.38
C ILE A 302 20.40 -7.14 12.81
N PRO A 303 21.33 -6.43 12.11
CA PRO A 303 21.72 -5.07 12.51
C PRO A 303 20.56 -4.07 12.37
N CYS A 304 19.75 -4.20 11.31
CA CYS A 304 18.57 -3.33 11.14
C CYS A 304 17.52 -3.56 12.23
N GLY A 305 17.27 -4.81 12.62
CA GLY A 305 16.39 -5.14 13.72
C GLY A 305 16.90 -4.63 15.08
N ALA A 306 18.21 -4.70 15.31
CA ALA A 306 18.83 -4.15 16.51
C ALA A 306 18.66 -2.61 16.59
N ILE A 307 18.83 -1.90 15.47
CA ILE A 307 18.62 -0.44 15.41
C ILE A 307 17.14 -0.10 15.60
N CYS A 308 16.24 -0.89 15.01
CA CYS A 308 14.80 -0.72 15.22
C CYS A 308 14.43 -0.86 16.71
N LEU A 309 14.97 -1.86 17.40
CA LEU A 309 14.77 -2.06 18.83
C LEU A 309 15.36 -0.88 19.64
N LEU A 310 16.57 -0.45 19.30
CA LEU A 310 17.22 0.71 19.95
C LEU A 310 16.36 1.96 19.85
N ALA A 311 15.84 2.26 18.65
CA ALA A 311 15.01 3.44 18.41
C ALA A 311 13.68 3.39 19.18
N VAL A 312 13.08 2.22 19.32
CA VAL A 312 11.87 2.04 20.14
C VAL A 312 12.17 2.23 21.61
N VAL A 313 13.28 1.66 22.12
CA VAL A 313 13.70 1.81 23.53
C VAL A 313 14.03 3.27 23.81
N GLU A 314 14.74 3.97 22.92
CA GLU A 314 15.00 5.40 23.02
C GLU A 314 13.68 6.19 23.16
N SER A 315 12.75 5.98 22.26
CA SER A 315 11.46 6.68 22.28
C SER A 315 10.66 6.39 23.55
N ALA A 316 10.60 5.13 23.99
CA ALA A 316 9.81 4.73 25.16
C ALA A 316 10.42 5.19 26.49
N CYS A 317 11.75 5.23 26.56
CA CYS A 317 12.50 5.55 27.78
C CYS A 317 13.14 6.96 27.75
N ALA A 318 12.73 7.83 26.84
CA ALA A 318 13.35 9.14 26.63
C ALA A 318 13.50 9.97 27.92
N GLN A 319 12.50 9.94 28.81
CA GLN A 319 12.53 10.67 30.09
C GLN A 319 13.55 10.11 31.10
N GLN A 320 13.97 8.84 30.95
CA GLN A 320 14.87 8.15 31.86
C GLN A 320 16.33 8.16 31.37
N LEU A 321 16.53 8.42 30.07
CA LEU A 321 17.85 8.43 29.46
C LEU A 321 18.57 9.76 29.71
N SER A 322 19.91 9.70 29.87
CA SER A 322 20.70 10.90 29.88
C SER A 322 20.69 11.61 28.53
N LEU A 323 20.84 12.94 28.52
CA LEU A 323 20.87 13.74 27.29
C LEU A 323 21.91 13.22 26.27
N ASN A 324 23.09 12.84 26.72
CA ASN A 324 24.13 12.31 25.84
C ASN A 324 23.72 10.97 25.20
N ALA A 325 23.01 10.12 25.94
CA ALA A 325 22.48 8.85 25.39
C ALA A 325 21.40 9.13 24.36
N LEU A 326 20.47 10.04 24.62
CA LEU A 326 19.42 10.44 23.66
C LEU A 326 20.02 10.99 22.36
N LEU A 327 20.98 11.89 22.46
CA LEU A 327 21.68 12.45 21.30
C LEU A 327 22.43 11.39 20.50
N ALA A 328 23.12 10.46 21.18
CA ALA A 328 23.81 9.36 20.52
C ALA A 328 22.83 8.42 19.79
N CYS A 329 21.71 8.06 20.42
CA CYS A 329 20.67 7.23 19.79
C CYS A 329 20.04 7.93 18.59
N SER A 330 19.72 9.22 18.71
CA SER A 330 19.19 10.05 17.62
C SER A 330 20.15 10.13 16.43
N LEU A 331 21.46 10.28 16.67
CA LEU A 331 22.48 10.25 15.62
C LEU A 331 22.53 8.87 14.93
N ILE A 332 22.51 7.78 15.68
CA ILE A 332 22.51 6.41 15.14
C ILE A 332 21.26 6.22 14.25
N SER A 333 20.08 6.58 14.76
CA SER A 333 18.81 6.52 14.04
C SER A 333 18.83 7.38 12.77
N GLY A 334 19.40 8.59 12.83
CA GLY A 334 19.56 9.48 11.69
C GLY A 334 20.48 8.92 10.60
N TYR A 335 21.62 8.33 10.97
CA TYR A 335 22.54 7.71 10.02
C TYR A 335 22.04 6.39 9.46
N TYR A 336 21.22 5.66 10.22
CA TYR A 336 20.64 4.39 9.78
C TYR A 336 19.89 4.52 8.45
N LYS A 337 19.04 5.53 8.29
CA LYS A 337 18.28 5.73 7.04
C LYS A 337 19.17 5.92 5.82
N TYR A 338 20.33 6.59 5.97
CA TYR A 338 21.29 6.76 4.87
C TYR A 338 22.07 5.49 4.59
N ALA A 339 22.40 4.71 5.62
CA ALA A 339 22.99 3.38 5.44
C ALA A 339 22.04 2.45 4.68
N VAL A 340 20.75 2.46 5.01
CA VAL A 340 19.71 1.71 4.27
C VAL A 340 19.62 2.19 2.83
N ALA A 341 19.63 3.50 2.56
CA ALA A 341 19.62 4.03 1.20
C ALA A 341 20.82 3.53 0.37
N ALA A 342 22.02 3.60 0.94
CA ALA A 342 23.23 3.08 0.28
C ALA A 342 23.15 1.56 0.03
N CYS A 343 22.67 0.78 1.01
CA CYS A 343 22.46 -0.64 0.86
C CYS A 343 21.45 -0.96 -0.25
N LEU A 344 20.32 -0.24 -0.32
CA LEU A 344 19.32 -0.41 -1.36
C LEU A 344 19.90 -0.18 -2.76
N LEU A 345 20.66 0.91 -2.95
CA LEU A 345 21.31 1.20 -4.24
C LEU A 345 22.38 0.18 -4.60
N CYS A 346 23.20 -0.25 -3.64
CA CYS A 346 24.22 -1.30 -3.86
C CYS A 346 23.59 -2.64 -4.24
N ILE A 347 22.54 -3.06 -3.52
CA ILE A 347 21.80 -4.30 -3.80
C ILE A 347 21.15 -4.22 -5.18
N ALA A 348 20.54 -3.07 -5.52
CA ALA A 348 19.96 -2.85 -6.84
C ALA A 348 21.02 -2.97 -7.95
N ALA A 349 22.15 -2.27 -7.81
CA ALA A 349 23.25 -2.32 -8.78
C ALA A 349 23.82 -3.75 -8.95
N LEU A 350 23.99 -4.49 -7.86
CA LEU A 350 24.40 -5.90 -7.88
C LEU A 350 23.38 -6.80 -8.58
N GLY A 351 22.10 -6.60 -8.31
CA GLY A 351 21.02 -7.33 -8.96
C GLY A 351 20.97 -7.09 -10.47
N VAL A 352 21.14 -5.84 -10.90
CA VAL A 352 21.23 -5.45 -12.31
C VAL A 352 22.47 -6.10 -12.96
N ALA A 353 23.65 -6.00 -12.33
CA ALA A 353 24.89 -6.58 -12.85
C ALA A 353 24.81 -8.10 -13.01
N ARG A 354 24.13 -8.79 -12.10
CA ARG A 354 23.91 -10.25 -12.15
C ARG A 354 22.74 -10.68 -13.03
N ASN A 355 21.97 -9.73 -13.56
CA ASN A 355 20.71 -9.98 -14.28
C ASN A 355 19.74 -10.89 -13.51
N SER A 356 19.66 -10.71 -12.18
CA SER A 356 18.90 -11.55 -11.25
C SER A 356 17.60 -10.91 -10.75
N ILE A 357 17.16 -9.82 -11.39
CA ILE A 357 15.96 -9.07 -10.99
C ILE A 357 14.69 -9.85 -11.35
N SER A 358 13.88 -10.19 -10.35
CA SER A 358 12.61 -10.91 -10.53
C SER A 358 11.44 -9.99 -10.88
N SER A 359 11.46 -8.74 -10.41
CA SER A 359 10.40 -7.75 -10.66
C SER A 359 10.98 -6.36 -10.90
N PRO A 360 10.99 -5.86 -12.15
CA PRO A 360 11.45 -4.51 -12.47
C PRO A 360 10.62 -3.40 -11.80
N ALA A 361 9.32 -3.63 -11.58
CA ALA A 361 8.44 -2.66 -10.92
C ALA A 361 8.82 -2.47 -9.44
N LEU A 362 9.08 -3.58 -8.71
CA LEU A 362 9.53 -3.51 -7.33
C LEU A 362 10.94 -2.93 -7.22
N LEU A 363 11.82 -3.18 -8.19
CA LEU A 363 13.12 -2.53 -8.29
C LEU A 363 12.96 -1.00 -8.41
N ALA A 364 12.06 -0.53 -9.26
CA ALA A 364 11.80 0.89 -9.43
C ALA A 364 11.28 1.53 -8.13
N GLY A 365 10.34 0.87 -7.44
CA GLY A 365 9.79 1.35 -6.16
C GLY A 365 10.84 1.47 -5.06
N SER A 366 11.66 0.43 -4.87
CA SER A 366 12.72 0.45 -3.85
C SER A 366 13.86 1.41 -4.18
N THR A 367 14.17 1.61 -5.48
CA THR A 367 15.10 2.63 -5.93
C THR A 367 14.56 4.04 -5.67
N CYS A 368 13.27 4.28 -5.94
CA CYS A 368 12.59 5.52 -5.57
C CYS A 368 12.67 5.78 -4.06
N TYR A 369 12.50 4.74 -3.23
CA TYR A 369 12.62 4.85 -1.78
C TYR A 369 14.06 5.23 -1.35
N ALA A 370 15.07 4.62 -1.96
CA ALA A 370 16.47 4.95 -1.69
C ALA A 370 16.81 6.40 -2.08
N THR A 371 16.31 6.88 -3.22
CA THR A 371 16.49 8.27 -3.65
C THR A 371 15.79 9.25 -2.70
N ALA A 372 14.59 8.90 -2.19
CA ALA A 372 13.88 9.72 -1.21
C ALA A 372 14.69 9.92 0.08
N LEU A 373 15.29 8.84 0.61
CA LEU A 373 16.15 8.91 1.80
C LEU A 373 17.41 9.77 1.55
N ALA A 374 17.96 9.74 0.34
CA ALA A 374 19.09 10.59 -0.04
C ALA A 374 18.67 12.07 -0.13
N TRP A 375 17.53 12.36 -0.75
CA TRP A 375 17.00 13.73 -0.87
C TRP A 375 16.66 14.35 0.48
N ASP A 376 16.18 13.58 1.44
CA ASP A 376 15.98 14.02 2.82
C ASP A 376 17.27 14.60 3.48
N ARG A 377 18.43 14.15 3.02
CA ARG A 377 19.72 14.71 3.45
C ARG A 377 20.13 15.97 2.69
N PHE A 378 19.84 16.02 1.38
CA PHE A 378 20.24 17.16 0.53
C PHE A 378 19.36 18.39 0.76
N TYR A 379 18.13 18.20 1.23
CA TYR A 379 17.17 19.27 1.54
C TYR A 379 16.75 19.25 3.01
N PRO A 380 17.63 19.61 3.95
CA PRO A 380 17.29 19.62 5.37
C PRO A 380 16.23 20.67 5.73
N ALA A 381 16.08 21.73 4.93
CA ALA A 381 15.04 22.76 5.07
C ALA A 381 13.81 22.45 4.17
N PHE A 382 13.36 21.21 4.14
CA PHE A 382 12.12 20.80 3.50
C PHE A 382 11.08 20.47 4.56
N GLU A 383 9.92 21.06 4.44
CA GLU A 383 8.74 20.72 5.21
C GLU A 383 7.51 20.82 4.30
N PRO A 384 6.79 19.72 4.09
CA PRO A 384 5.69 19.68 3.12
C PRO A 384 4.52 20.57 3.55
N VAL A 385 3.92 21.26 2.58
CA VAL A 385 2.68 22.02 2.75
C VAL A 385 1.48 21.10 2.71
N TYR A 386 1.38 20.27 1.67
CA TYR A 386 0.22 19.41 1.37
C TYR A 386 0.54 17.94 1.43
N GLY A 387 1.66 17.53 0.84
CA GLY A 387 2.05 16.14 0.67
C GLY A 387 2.55 15.50 1.95
N GLY A 388 3.67 14.82 1.83
CA GLY A 388 4.38 14.20 2.93
C GLY A 388 5.88 14.39 2.77
N TRP A 389 6.63 13.94 3.74
CA TRP A 389 8.09 13.87 3.66
C TRP A 389 8.50 12.96 2.49
N PHE A 390 9.68 13.17 1.91
CA PHE A 390 10.16 12.36 0.78
C PHE A 390 10.04 10.85 1.00
N PRO A 391 10.41 10.29 2.17
CA PRO A 391 10.20 8.86 2.44
C PRO A 391 8.72 8.43 2.49
N GLU A 392 7.81 9.31 2.94
CA GLU A 392 6.37 9.03 2.95
C GLU A 392 5.81 8.95 1.53
N ILE A 393 6.21 9.88 0.67
CA ILE A 393 5.81 9.89 -0.75
C ILE A 393 6.36 8.64 -1.47
N ALA A 394 7.62 8.29 -1.21
CA ALA A 394 8.22 7.08 -1.77
C ALA A 394 7.53 5.81 -1.27
N CYS A 395 7.10 5.78 0.00
CA CYS A 395 6.31 4.69 0.55
C CYS A 395 4.94 4.59 -0.14
N ALA A 396 4.27 5.72 -0.38
CA ALA A 396 3.02 5.75 -1.13
C ALA A 396 3.19 5.25 -2.57
N VAL A 397 4.24 5.68 -3.27
CA VAL A 397 4.61 5.16 -4.61
C VAL A 397 4.84 3.66 -4.58
N MET A 398 5.57 3.17 -3.56
CA MET A 398 5.82 1.74 -3.37
C MET A 398 4.51 0.97 -3.18
N ILE A 399 3.60 1.47 -2.34
CA ILE A 399 2.27 0.87 -2.12
C ILE A 399 1.48 0.82 -3.43
N CYS A 400 1.47 1.89 -4.23
CA CYS A 400 0.82 1.90 -5.54
C CYS A 400 1.39 0.80 -6.46
N ILE A 401 2.72 0.69 -6.54
CA ILE A 401 3.38 -0.36 -7.32
C ILE A 401 2.99 -1.75 -6.82
N LEU A 402 2.91 -1.93 -5.49
CA LEU A 402 2.48 -3.18 -4.88
C LEU A 402 1.04 -3.53 -5.24
N VAL A 403 0.12 -2.59 -5.15
CA VAL A 403 -1.29 -2.80 -5.53
C VAL A 403 -1.38 -3.24 -6.99
N LEU A 404 -0.65 -2.57 -7.89
CA LEU A 404 -0.64 -2.92 -9.31
C LEU A 404 -0.07 -4.31 -9.56
N THR A 405 1.07 -4.66 -8.94
CA THR A 405 1.68 -5.99 -9.10
C THR A 405 0.80 -7.10 -8.53
N LEU A 406 0.20 -6.88 -7.37
CA LEU A 406 -0.75 -7.82 -6.77
C LEU A 406 -2.01 -7.99 -7.62
N TRP A 407 -2.49 -6.91 -8.23
CA TRP A 407 -3.62 -6.97 -9.15
C TRP A 407 -3.29 -7.79 -10.41
N GLU A 408 -2.10 -7.61 -11.00
CA GLU A 408 -1.63 -8.42 -12.12
C GLU A 408 -1.52 -9.90 -11.74
N ASP A 409 -0.95 -10.20 -10.58
CA ASP A 409 -0.83 -11.56 -10.06
C ASP A 409 -2.22 -12.20 -9.84
N PHE A 410 -3.17 -11.43 -9.29
CA PHE A 410 -4.55 -11.87 -9.12
C PHE A 410 -5.24 -12.15 -10.47
N ALA A 411 -5.13 -11.23 -11.42
CA ALA A 411 -5.72 -11.38 -12.74
C ALA A 411 -5.15 -12.61 -13.47
N ASN A 412 -3.84 -12.84 -13.38
CA ASN A 412 -3.18 -14.01 -13.97
C ASN A 412 -3.61 -15.32 -13.29
N ALA A 413 -3.69 -15.34 -11.97
CA ALA A 413 -4.18 -16.50 -11.21
C ALA A 413 -5.65 -16.83 -11.55
N TYR A 414 -6.48 -15.81 -11.72
CA TYR A 414 -7.86 -15.98 -12.11
C TYR A 414 -8.00 -16.56 -13.54
N ARG A 415 -7.26 -16.03 -14.50
CA ARG A 415 -7.19 -16.53 -15.89
C ARG A 415 -6.73 -17.98 -15.93
N PHE A 416 -5.68 -18.30 -15.18
CA PHE A 416 -5.18 -19.69 -15.09
C PHE A 416 -6.23 -20.65 -14.53
N ARG A 417 -6.96 -20.24 -13.47
CA ARG A 417 -8.04 -21.07 -12.92
C ARG A 417 -9.18 -21.30 -13.92
N GLN A 418 -9.54 -20.29 -14.71
CA GLN A 418 -10.55 -20.43 -15.76
C GLN A 418 -10.10 -21.39 -16.86
N SER A 419 -8.88 -21.20 -17.40
CA SER A 419 -8.36 -22.08 -18.46
C SER A 419 -8.25 -23.54 -18.00
N PHE A 420 -7.80 -23.74 -16.75
CA PHE A 420 -7.72 -25.08 -16.15
C PHE A 420 -9.12 -25.73 -15.95
N ALA A 421 -10.11 -24.94 -15.56
CA ALA A 421 -11.49 -25.42 -15.42
C ALA A 421 -12.10 -25.81 -16.78
N GLU A 422 -11.80 -25.05 -17.84
CA GLU A 422 -12.22 -25.36 -19.21
C GLU A 422 -11.54 -26.63 -19.73
N GLU A 423 -10.24 -26.78 -19.52
CA GLU A 423 -9.50 -28.00 -19.89
C GLU A 423 -10.03 -29.24 -19.17
N GLN A 424 -10.33 -29.13 -17.88
CA GLN A 424 -10.99 -30.21 -17.14
C GLN A 424 -12.36 -30.55 -17.68
N ARG A 425 -13.18 -29.57 -18.10
CA ARG A 425 -14.47 -29.80 -18.70
C ARG A 425 -14.34 -30.55 -20.03
N GLN A 426 -13.42 -30.10 -20.89
CA GLN A 426 -13.16 -30.76 -22.18
C GLN A 426 -12.68 -32.21 -21.98
N THR A 427 -11.75 -32.43 -21.05
CA THR A 427 -11.26 -33.78 -20.72
C THR A 427 -12.37 -34.69 -20.21
N ARG A 428 -13.27 -34.20 -19.35
CA ARG A 428 -14.42 -34.94 -18.87
C ARG A 428 -15.41 -35.29 -20.01
N GLN A 429 -15.66 -34.35 -20.93
CA GLN A 429 -16.50 -34.58 -22.09
C GLN A 429 -15.89 -35.64 -23.01
N GLN A 430 -14.60 -35.59 -23.30
CA GLN A 430 -13.90 -36.59 -24.09
C GLN A 430 -13.97 -37.99 -23.46
N LEU A 431 -13.75 -38.08 -22.14
CA LEU A 431 -13.90 -39.33 -21.39
C LEU A 431 -15.31 -39.87 -21.42
N ALA A 432 -16.33 -39.00 -21.36
CA ALA A 432 -17.72 -39.41 -21.44
C ALA A 432 -18.05 -40.00 -22.84
N ILE A 433 -17.58 -39.35 -23.92
CA ILE A 433 -17.73 -39.83 -25.29
C ILE A 433 -17.01 -41.16 -25.49
N GLN A 434 -15.77 -41.29 -25.02
CA GLN A 434 -15.01 -42.53 -25.09
C GLN A 434 -15.71 -43.68 -24.34
N LYS A 435 -16.24 -43.40 -23.15
CA LYS A 435 -16.98 -44.39 -22.34
C LYS A 435 -18.21 -44.86 -23.05
N GLU A 436 -18.96 -43.99 -23.70
CA GLU A 436 -20.13 -44.35 -24.47
C GLU A 436 -19.76 -45.17 -25.71
N HIS A 437 -18.72 -44.79 -26.43
CA HIS A 437 -18.19 -45.56 -27.57
C HIS A 437 -17.74 -46.98 -27.15
N TYR A 438 -17.05 -47.10 -26.02
CA TYR A 438 -16.66 -48.40 -25.45
C TYR A 438 -17.86 -49.25 -25.09
N ARG A 439 -18.93 -48.63 -24.57
CA ARG A 439 -20.18 -49.30 -24.23
C ARG A 439 -20.88 -49.85 -25.46
N GLN A 440 -20.94 -49.08 -26.54
CA GLN A 440 -21.49 -49.50 -27.84
C GLN A 440 -20.69 -50.63 -28.45
N LEU A 441 -19.34 -50.53 -28.45
CA LEU A 441 -18.45 -51.59 -28.91
C LEU A 441 -18.63 -52.88 -28.12
N SER A 442 -18.69 -52.81 -26.79
CA SER A 442 -18.92 -53.96 -25.92
C SER A 442 -20.26 -54.62 -26.22
N GLY A 443 -21.32 -53.82 -26.45
CA GLY A 443 -22.63 -54.35 -26.85
C GLY A 443 -22.63 -54.99 -28.25
N GLN A 444 -21.81 -54.53 -29.19
CA GLN A 444 -21.63 -55.18 -30.50
C GLN A 444 -20.89 -56.50 -30.38
N VAL A 445 -19.81 -56.55 -29.58
CA VAL A 445 -19.02 -57.75 -29.31
C VAL A 445 -19.90 -58.83 -28.66
N GLU A 446 -20.74 -58.44 -27.69
CA GLU A 446 -21.64 -59.41 -27.02
C GLU A 446 -22.68 -59.98 -28.00
N ARG A 447 -23.30 -59.12 -28.80
CA ARG A 447 -24.23 -59.59 -29.86
C ARG A 447 -23.54 -60.51 -30.88
N ALA A 448 -22.30 -60.21 -31.27
CA ALA A 448 -21.52 -61.06 -32.16
C ALA A 448 -21.18 -62.42 -31.53
N ARG A 449 -20.93 -62.45 -30.19
CA ARG A 449 -20.72 -63.69 -29.43
C ARG A 449 -21.99 -64.51 -29.36
N GLU A 450 -23.13 -63.90 -29.06
CA GLU A 450 -24.42 -64.56 -29.04
C GLU A 450 -24.74 -65.18 -30.42
N ALA A 451 -24.61 -64.41 -31.50
CA ALA A 451 -24.85 -64.90 -32.87
C ALA A 451 -23.88 -66.05 -33.23
N SER A 452 -22.59 -65.94 -32.81
CA SER A 452 -21.61 -67.02 -33.02
C SER A 452 -21.95 -68.30 -32.22
N HIS A 453 -22.49 -68.16 -31.02
CA HIS A 453 -22.93 -69.25 -30.17
C HIS A 453 -24.12 -69.95 -30.81
N ASP A 454 -25.14 -69.20 -31.25
CA ASP A 454 -26.35 -69.75 -31.91
C ASP A 454 -26.00 -70.43 -33.21
N PHE A 455 -25.09 -69.83 -34.00
CA PHE A 455 -24.59 -70.44 -35.21
C PHE A 455 -23.88 -71.78 -34.94
N ARG A 456 -23.06 -71.90 -33.92
CA ARG A 456 -22.41 -73.16 -33.52
C ARG A 456 -23.45 -74.21 -33.07
N GLN A 457 -24.53 -73.79 -32.42
CA GLN A 457 -25.61 -74.68 -32.00
C GLN A 457 -26.36 -75.23 -33.22
N HIS A 458 -26.62 -74.38 -34.22
CA HIS A 458 -27.23 -74.85 -35.49
C HIS A 458 -26.35 -75.85 -36.22
N ILE A 459 -25.04 -75.60 -36.29
CA ILE A 459 -24.03 -76.51 -36.90
C ILE A 459 -24.01 -77.85 -36.14
N ARG A 460 -24.04 -77.87 -34.81
CA ARG A 460 -24.05 -79.11 -34.00
C ARG A 460 -25.35 -79.89 -34.23
N THR A 461 -26.50 -79.23 -34.33
CA THR A 461 -27.79 -79.88 -34.60
C THR A 461 -27.75 -80.48 -35.98
N LEU A 462 -27.28 -79.81 -37.02
CA LEU A 462 -27.13 -80.33 -38.37
C LEU A 462 -26.17 -81.51 -38.42
N GLN A 463 -25.03 -81.46 -37.70
CA GLN A 463 -24.11 -82.58 -37.62
C GLN A 463 -24.74 -83.81 -36.98
N GLY A 464 -25.51 -83.66 -35.88
CA GLY A 464 -26.20 -84.75 -35.21
C GLY A 464 -27.30 -85.39 -36.08
N LEU A 465 -28.03 -84.59 -36.87
CA LEU A 465 -29.01 -85.08 -37.81
C LEU A 465 -28.36 -85.77 -39.01
N ALA A 466 -27.23 -85.33 -39.49
CA ALA A 466 -26.45 -85.94 -40.57
C ALA A 466 -25.80 -87.26 -40.10
N GLU A 467 -25.30 -87.38 -38.86
CA GLU A 467 -24.80 -88.62 -38.27
C GLU A 467 -25.88 -89.67 -38.05
N ALA A 468 -27.17 -89.26 -37.90
CA ALA A 468 -28.33 -90.13 -37.79
C ALA A 468 -28.85 -90.61 -39.18
N GLU A 469 -28.19 -90.23 -40.28
CA GLU A 469 -28.59 -90.51 -41.68
C GLU A 469 -30.02 -90.07 -42.04
N ASP A 470 -30.62 -89.15 -41.23
CA ASP A 470 -31.99 -88.66 -41.48
C ASP A 470 -31.96 -87.39 -42.37
N LEU A 471 -31.84 -87.61 -43.66
CA LEU A 471 -31.86 -86.59 -44.69
C LEU A 471 -33.11 -85.76 -44.73
N ALA A 472 -34.26 -86.34 -44.33
CA ALA A 472 -35.56 -85.63 -44.29
C ALA A 472 -35.56 -84.57 -43.14
N ALA A 473 -35.07 -84.96 -41.97
CA ALA A 473 -34.96 -84.05 -40.82
C ALA A 473 -33.93 -82.95 -41.02
N VAL A 474 -32.81 -83.25 -41.75
CA VAL A 474 -31.81 -82.22 -42.13
C VAL A 474 -32.43 -81.13 -43.02
N ARG A 475 -33.24 -81.60 -44.01
CA ARG A 475 -33.93 -80.71 -44.96
C ARG A 475 -34.95 -79.84 -44.27
N GLU A 476 -35.76 -80.40 -43.42
CA GLU A 476 -36.80 -79.70 -42.64
C GLU A 476 -36.12 -78.65 -41.68
N TYR A 477 -35.01 -79.00 -41.10
CA TYR A 477 -34.27 -78.06 -40.22
C TYR A 477 -33.66 -76.89 -40.99
N LEU A 478 -33.13 -77.13 -42.21
CA LEU A 478 -32.60 -76.09 -43.10
C LEU A 478 -33.74 -75.16 -43.59
N ASP A 479 -34.91 -75.74 -44.00
CA ASP A 479 -36.05 -74.95 -44.43
C ASP A 479 -36.59 -74.03 -43.30
N ARG A 480 -36.59 -74.54 -42.05
CA ARG A 480 -36.96 -73.74 -40.87
C ARG A 480 -35.95 -72.65 -40.61
N LEU A 481 -34.64 -72.91 -40.83
CA LEU A 481 -33.60 -71.93 -40.64
C LEU A 481 -33.66 -70.83 -41.70
N GLU A 482 -33.92 -71.19 -42.94
CA GLU A 482 -34.14 -70.31 -44.07
C GLU A 482 -35.35 -69.39 -43.85
N ALA A 483 -36.50 -69.94 -43.47
CA ALA A 483 -37.73 -69.20 -43.16
C ALA A 483 -37.51 -68.21 -42.00
N ARG A 484 -36.64 -68.56 -41.03
CA ARG A 484 -36.28 -67.69 -39.92
C ARG A 484 -35.30 -66.58 -40.33
N THR A 485 -34.44 -66.82 -41.32
CA THR A 485 -33.50 -65.88 -41.89
C THR A 485 -34.21 -64.90 -42.82
N ASP A 486 -35.21 -65.38 -43.61
CA ASP A 486 -36.03 -64.52 -44.47
C ASP A 486 -36.92 -63.55 -43.68
N SER A 487 -37.38 -63.94 -42.48
CA SER A 487 -38.11 -63.04 -41.58
C SER A 487 -37.24 -61.95 -40.97
N LEU A 488 -35.90 -62.04 -41.08
CA LEU A 488 -34.89 -61.09 -40.64
C LEU A 488 -34.30 -60.25 -41.78
N GLN A 489 -34.78 -60.43 -43.05
CA GLN A 489 -34.34 -59.57 -44.16
C GLN A 489 -34.80 -58.15 -43.93
N VAL A 490 -33.79 -57.34 -43.58
CA VAL A 490 -33.99 -55.93 -43.45
C VAL A 490 -34.09 -55.32 -44.83
N HIS A 491 -35.28 -54.91 -45.23
CA HIS A 491 -35.48 -54.16 -46.49
C HIS A 491 -34.65 -52.85 -46.39
N VAL A 492 -33.64 -52.72 -47.24
CA VAL A 492 -32.83 -51.53 -47.39
C VAL A 492 -33.43 -50.73 -48.53
N HIS A 493 -34.06 -49.59 -48.21
CA HIS A 493 -34.72 -48.74 -49.19
C HIS A 493 -33.76 -47.75 -49.85
N THR A 494 -32.71 -47.38 -49.13
CA THR A 494 -31.72 -46.35 -49.58
C THR A 494 -30.31 -46.72 -49.13
N ASN A 495 -29.30 -46.12 -49.78
CA ASN A 495 -27.90 -46.26 -49.34
C ASN A 495 -27.54 -45.35 -48.13
N HIS A 496 -28.52 -44.69 -47.50
CA HIS A 496 -28.28 -43.80 -46.40
C HIS A 496 -28.92 -44.30 -45.10
N PRO A 497 -28.13 -44.71 -44.07
CA PRO A 497 -28.62 -45.38 -42.86
C PRO A 497 -29.72 -44.64 -42.10
N VAL A 498 -29.65 -43.31 -42.06
CA VAL A 498 -30.63 -42.47 -41.35
C VAL A 498 -31.95 -42.39 -42.10
N VAL A 499 -31.89 -42.26 -43.42
CA VAL A 499 -33.08 -42.22 -44.26
C VAL A 499 -33.79 -43.58 -44.21
N ASP A 500 -33.02 -44.64 -44.24
CA ASP A 500 -33.53 -46.03 -44.17
C ASP A 500 -34.19 -46.32 -42.79
N ALA A 501 -33.68 -45.79 -41.72
CA ALA A 501 -34.28 -45.90 -40.39
C ALA A 501 -35.63 -45.17 -40.30
N ILE A 502 -35.75 -44.01 -40.93
CA ILE A 502 -36.98 -43.21 -40.98
C ILE A 502 -38.02 -43.90 -41.85
N LEU A 503 -37.65 -44.39 -43.03
CA LEU A 503 -38.56 -45.10 -43.94
C LEU A 503 -39.10 -46.35 -43.29
N ARG A 504 -38.30 -47.14 -42.62
CA ARG A 504 -38.71 -48.31 -41.85
C ARG A 504 -39.71 -48.01 -40.74
N PHE A 505 -39.48 -46.89 -40.04
CA PHE A 505 -40.44 -46.47 -39.02
C PHE A 505 -41.79 -46.18 -39.60
N TYR A 506 -41.86 -45.46 -40.72
CA TYR A 506 -43.13 -45.18 -41.39
C TYR A 506 -43.76 -46.40 -42.06
N GLU A 507 -42.97 -47.30 -42.62
CA GLU A 507 -43.45 -48.58 -43.15
C GLU A 507 -44.11 -49.41 -42.05
N SER A 508 -43.45 -49.55 -40.89
CA SER A 508 -44.01 -50.30 -39.76
C SER A 508 -45.29 -49.65 -39.22
N GLU A 509 -45.35 -48.32 -39.23
CA GLU A 509 -46.54 -47.59 -38.78
C GLU A 509 -47.71 -47.72 -39.81
N ALA A 510 -47.37 -47.66 -41.09
CA ALA A 510 -48.39 -47.90 -42.17
C ALA A 510 -48.99 -49.29 -42.09
N VAL A 511 -48.15 -50.30 -41.88
CA VAL A 511 -48.66 -51.69 -41.68
C VAL A 511 -49.56 -51.80 -40.44
N ARG A 512 -49.20 -51.12 -39.37
CA ARG A 512 -49.97 -51.06 -38.11
C ARG A 512 -51.38 -50.45 -38.33
N VAL A 513 -51.50 -49.46 -39.19
CA VAL A 513 -52.77 -48.74 -39.48
C VAL A 513 -53.51 -49.31 -40.67
N GLY A 514 -52.94 -50.31 -41.34
CA GLY A 514 -53.55 -50.95 -42.53
C GLY A 514 -53.47 -50.09 -43.79
N ALA A 515 -52.52 -49.19 -43.89
CA ALA A 515 -52.31 -48.35 -45.05
C ALA A 515 -51.20 -48.92 -45.96
N ASP A 516 -51.31 -48.68 -47.26
CA ASP A 516 -50.34 -49.13 -48.26
C ASP A 516 -49.17 -48.10 -48.31
N PHE A 517 -47.95 -48.58 -48.11
CA PHE A 517 -46.74 -47.70 -48.05
C PHE A 517 -45.97 -47.88 -49.36
N GLN A 518 -45.92 -46.80 -50.17
CA GLN A 518 -45.18 -46.81 -51.44
C GLN A 518 -44.08 -45.75 -51.42
N ILE A 519 -42.88 -46.17 -51.83
CA ILE A 519 -41.76 -45.30 -52.02
C ILE A 519 -41.52 -45.09 -53.50
N SER A 520 -41.61 -43.87 -53.99
CA SER A 520 -41.38 -43.50 -55.39
C SER A 520 -40.01 -42.92 -55.58
#